data_8f36095eb3e7b88127a41f3d10817f70
#
_entry.id   8f36095eb3e7b88127a41f3d10817f70
#
_cell.length_a   1.000
_cell.length_b   1.000
_cell.length_c   1.000
_cell.angle_alpha   90.00
_cell.angle_beta   90.00
_cell.angle_gamma   90.00
#
_symmetry.space_group_name_H-M   'P 1'
#
loop_
_entity.id
_entity.type
_entity.pdbx_description
1 polymer ?
#
loop_
_entity_poly.entity_id
_entity_poly.type
_entity_poly.pdbx_seq_one_letter_code
_entity_poly.pdbx_strand_id
1 'polypeptide(L)'
;MKLSHLIVSVALAAVGVQANAVNITGAGATFPQPVYSKWAGAYQKATGNQINYQGIGSSGGIKQIQAKTVDFGATDAPMSPAELNASGLIQFPAVIGGVVPVVNIAGVKPGQLRLSGAVLADIYMGKINNWSDARIQALNPGVALPSAKITTVNRSDGSGTTHVFTTYLSQVSSDWKSKVGADKTVKWPNAAASVGGKGNEGVSSNVQRVANSIGYVEYAYAKQNRLAYTQLQNRAGKFVMPDDTTFAAASNINWAKYPGFAV
;
A
#
# COMPACT_ATOMS: atom_id res chain seq x y z
N MET A 1 -56.06 32.22 -60.81
CA MET A 1 -55.42 31.00 -60.32
C MET A 1 -54.30 31.40 -59.37
N LYS A 2 -54.47 31.16 -58.04
CA LYS A 2 -53.46 31.45 -57.04
C LYS A 2 -52.84 30.13 -56.60
N LEU A 3 -51.54 29.96 -56.86
CA LEU A 3 -50.75 28.79 -56.44
C LEU A 3 -50.33 29.03 -54.99
N SER A 4 -50.87 28.23 -54.05
CA SER A 4 -50.46 28.22 -52.65
C SER A 4 -49.25 27.31 -52.49
N HIS A 5 -48.08 27.85 -52.09
CA HIS A 5 -46.91 27.07 -51.78
C HIS A 5 -47.03 26.54 -50.34
N LEU A 6 -47.16 25.21 -50.23
CA LEU A 6 -47.14 24.46 -48.95
C LEU A 6 -45.67 24.23 -48.57
N ILE A 7 -45.18 24.97 -47.58
CA ILE A 7 -43.84 24.75 -47.00
C ILE A 7 -43.99 23.64 -45.93
N VAL A 8 -43.49 22.47 -46.25
CA VAL A 8 -43.37 21.36 -45.27
C VAL A 8 -42.04 21.57 -44.49
N SER A 9 -42.16 22.06 -43.28
CA SER A 9 -41.00 22.12 -42.33
C SER A 9 -40.76 20.73 -41.75
N VAL A 10 -39.70 20.06 -42.17
CA VAL A 10 -39.21 18.82 -41.54
C VAL A 10 -38.40 19.22 -40.30
N ALA A 11 -39.01 19.06 -39.14
CA ALA A 11 -38.30 19.19 -37.86
C ALA A 11 -37.42 17.92 -37.65
N LEU A 12 -36.08 18.04 -37.87
CA LEU A 12 -35.15 17.03 -37.44
C LEU A 12 -35.13 17.02 -35.89
N ALA A 13 -35.82 16.06 -35.28
CA ALA A 13 -35.64 15.76 -33.89
C ALA A 13 -34.25 15.14 -33.69
N ALA A 14 -33.29 15.94 -33.22
CA ALA A 14 -32.01 15.44 -32.74
C ALA A 14 -32.29 14.61 -31.46
N VAL A 15 -32.39 13.31 -31.63
CA VAL A 15 -32.38 12.37 -30.50
C VAL A 15 -30.98 12.42 -29.92
N GLY A 16 -30.76 13.29 -28.95
CA GLY A 16 -29.55 13.30 -28.15
C GLY A 16 -29.44 11.97 -27.41
N VAL A 17 -28.55 11.10 -27.85
CA VAL A 17 -28.16 9.92 -27.06
C VAL A 17 -27.53 10.49 -25.79
N GLN A 18 -28.31 10.55 -24.72
CA GLN A 18 -27.74 10.82 -23.40
C GLN A 18 -26.89 9.62 -23.05
N ALA A 19 -25.57 9.76 -23.16
CA ALA A 19 -24.63 8.79 -22.62
C ALA A 19 -24.83 8.80 -21.07
N ASN A 20 -25.53 7.79 -20.56
CA ASN A 20 -25.63 7.59 -19.12
C ASN A 20 -24.20 7.40 -18.57
N ALA A 21 -23.83 8.23 -17.59
CA ALA A 21 -22.56 8.06 -16.90
C ALA A 21 -22.49 6.68 -16.27
N VAL A 22 -21.43 5.94 -16.57
CA VAL A 22 -21.20 4.61 -16.02
C VAL A 22 -20.56 4.76 -14.64
N ASN A 23 -21.11 4.03 -13.66
CA ASN A 23 -20.52 3.92 -12.33
C ASN A 23 -19.70 2.63 -12.24
N ILE A 24 -18.40 2.75 -12.08
CA ILE A 24 -17.47 1.64 -11.86
C ILE A 24 -17.13 1.57 -10.38
N THR A 25 -17.29 0.40 -9.80
CA THR A 25 -17.00 0.16 -8.37
C THR A 25 -15.76 -0.70 -8.20
N GLY A 26 -14.93 -0.33 -7.24
CA GLY A 26 -13.73 -1.09 -6.89
C GLY A 26 -13.51 -1.15 -5.39
N ALA A 27 -12.82 -2.18 -4.93
CA ALA A 27 -12.45 -2.30 -3.54
C ALA A 27 -11.13 -3.05 -3.35
N GLY A 28 -10.44 -2.81 -2.24
CA GLY A 28 -9.26 -3.59 -1.92
C GLY A 28 -8.18 -2.84 -1.17
N ALA A 29 -6.95 -3.05 -1.60
CA ALA A 29 -5.76 -2.50 -0.96
C ALA A 29 -5.84 -0.99 -0.76
N THR A 30 -5.42 -0.52 0.42
CA THR A 30 -5.26 0.92 0.66
C THR A 30 -3.96 1.46 0.06
N PHE A 31 -3.02 0.59 -0.32
CA PHE A 31 -1.77 0.97 -0.97
C PHE A 31 -1.99 1.86 -2.21
N PRO A 32 -2.80 1.49 -3.24
CA PRO A 32 -3.00 2.32 -4.42
C PRO A 32 -4.04 3.43 -4.24
N GLN A 33 -4.76 3.47 -3.13
CA GLN A 33 -5.89 4.38 -2.93
C GLN A 33 -5.56 5.86 -3.19
N PRO A 34 -4.41 6.43 -2.77
CA PRO A 34 -4.09 7.82 -3.05
C PRO A 34 -4.02 8.14 -4.54
N VAL A 35 -3.44 7.25 -5.36
CA VAL A 35 -3.35 7.44 -6.81
C VAL A 35 -4.68 7.13 -7.50
N TYR A 36 -5.40 6.10 -7.06
CA TYR A 36 -6.73 5.77 -7.60
C TYR A 36 -7.74 6.90 -7.39
N SER A 37 -7.71 7.57 -6.25
CA SER A 37 -8.56 8.74 -6.00
C SER A 37 -8.28 9.89 -6.97
N LYS A 38 -7.00 10.13 -7.28
CA LYS A 38 -6.61 11.14 -8.28
C LYS A 38 -7.05 10.75 -9.69
N TRP A 39 -6.83 9.48 -10.08
CA TRP A 39 -7.22 8.97 -11.39
C TRP A 39 -8.76 8.98 -11.55
N ALA A 40 -9.51 8.58 -10.55
CA ALA A 40 -10.97 8.63 -10.57
C ALA A 40 -11.49 10.05 -10.80
N GLY A 41 -10.94 11.04 -10.09
CA GLY A 41 -11.32 12.43 -10.29
C GLY A 41 -10.95 12.99 -11.67
N ALA A 42 -9.78 12.62 -12.21
CA ALA A 42 -9.37 13.00 -13.56
C ALA A 42 -10.25 12.32 -14.64
N TYR A 43 -10.53 11.05 -14.48
CA TYR A 43 -11.38 10.27 -15.39
C TYR A 43 -12.81 10.80 -15.43
N GLN A 44 -13.37 11.10 -14.27
CA GLN A 44 -14.71 11.71 -14.19
C GLN A 44 -14.79 13.05 -14.92
N LYS A 45 -13.78 13.91 -14.76
CA LYS A 45 -13.72 15.20 -15.48
C LYS A 45 -13.62 15.02 -17.00
N ALA A 46 -12.90 14.00 -17.45
CA ALA A 46 -12.68 13.75 -18.88
C ALA A 46 -13.85 13.05 -19.57
N THR A 47 -14.59 12.19 -18.86
CA THR A 47 -15.56 11.27 -19.48
C THR A 47 -16.99 11.41 -18.93
N GLY A 48 -17.17 12.04 -17.79
CA GLY A 48 -18.43 12.04 -17.04
C GLY A 48 -18.67 10.76 -16.23
N ASN A 49 -17.91 9.67 -16.45
CA ASN A 49 -18.06 8.41 -15.73
C ASN A 49 -17.44 8.49 -14.33
N GLN A 50 -18.00 7.76 -13.38
CA GLN A 50 -17.52 7.72 -12.00
C GLN A 50 -16.82 6.41 -11.70
N ILE A 51 -15.73 6.51 -10.93
CA ILE A 51 -15.05 5.36 -10.34
C ILE A 51 -15.10 5.53 -8.82
N ASN A 52 -15.76 4.59 -8.14
CA ASN A 52 -15.87 4.55 -6.68
C ASN A 52 -14.96 3.45 -6.15
N TYR A 53 -13.84 3.80 -5.54
CA TYR A 53 -12.90 2.86 -4.94
C TYR A 53 -12.94 2.92 -3.42
N GLN A 54 -13.02 1.75 -2.78
CA GLN A 54 -13.02 1.62 -1.33
C GLN A 54 -11.77 0.88 -0.83
N GLY A 55 -10.93 1.55 -0.06
CA GLY A 55 -9.78 0.96 0.62
C GLY A 55 -10.20 0.16 1.85
N ILE A 56 -10.41 -1.14 1.68
CA ILE A 56 -10.85 -2.07 2.73
C ILE A 56 -9.81 -3.15 3.06
N GLY A 57 -8.62 -3.03 2.49
CA GLY A 57 -7.54 -4.01 2.57
C GLY A 57 -7.61 -5.07 1.47
N SER A 58 -6.45 -5.64 1.12
CA SER A 58 -6.32 -6.61 0.01
C SER A 58 -7.23 -7.83 0.16
N SER A 59 -7.33 -8.39 1.37
CA SER A 59 -8.23 -9.54 1.60
C SER A 59 -9.71 -9.19 1.38
N GLY A 60 -10.11 -7.96 1.74
CA GLY A 60 -11.47 -7.47 1.48
C GLY A 60 -11.74 -7.33 -0.01
N GLY A 61 -10.79 -6.75 -0.77
CA GLY A 61 -10.89 -6.61 -2.22
C GLY A 61 -10.99 -7.94 -2.94
N ILE A 62 -10.13 -8.91 -2.59
CA ILE A 62 -10.18 -10.27 -3.16
C ILE A 62 -11.55 -10.91 -2.91
N LYS A 63 -12.07 -10.83 -1.69
CA LYS A 63 -13.38 -11.38 -1.36
C LYS A 63 -14.53 -10.75 -2.17
N GLN A 64 -14.50 -9.41 -2.31
CA GLN A 64 -15.56 -8.71 -3.04
C GLN A 64 -15.53 -9.00 -4.55
N ILE A 65 -14.36 -9.03 -5.17
CA ILE A 65 -14.28 -9.37 -6.61
C ILE A 65 -14.66 -10.84 -6.87
N GLN A 66 -14.27 -11.76 -5.99
CA GLN A 66 -14.71 -13.16 -6.08
C GLN A 66 -16.22 -13.31 -5.91
N ALA A 67 -16.83 -12.53 -5.02
CA ALA A 67 -18.28 -12.47 -4.83
C ALA A 67 -19.00 -11.65 -5.91
N LYS A 68 -18.29 -11.04 -6.87
CA LYS A 68 -18.82 -10.20 -7.94
C LYS A 68 -19.67 -9.02 -7.43
N THR A 69 -19.31 -8.47 -6.26
CA THR A 69 -19.96 -7.29 -5.66
C THR A 69 -19.30 -5.98 -6.07
N VAL A 70 -18.18 -6.04 -6.77
CA VAL A 70 -17.46 -4.90 -7.36
C VAL A 70 -16.98 -5.28 -8.76
N ASP A 71 -16.71 -4.27 -9.60
CA ASP A 71 -16.24 -4.45 -10.98
C ASP A 71 -14.74 -4.78 -11.02
N PHE A 72 -13.95 -4.29 -10.04
CA PHE A 72 -12.55 -4.64 -9.91
C PHE A 72 -12.11 -4.73 -8.45
N GLY A 73 -11.11 -5.58 -8.18
CA GLY A 73 -10.44 -5.67 -6.89
C GLY A 73 -8.99 -5.20 -6.99
N ALA A 74 -8.42 -4.69 -5.90
CA ALA A 74 -6.99 -4.38 -5.83
C ALA A 74 -6.32 -5.08 -4.66
N THR A 75 -5.11 -5.61 -4.91
CA THR A 75 -4.32 -6.32 -3.91
C THR A 75 -2.82 -6.09 -4.14
N ASP A 76 -2.05 -5.95 -3.05
CA ASP A 76 -0.59 -5.92 -3.09
C ASP A 76 0.00 -7.32 -2.81
N ALA A 77 -0.88 -8.32 -2.57
CA ALA A 77 -0.50 -9.72 -2.47
C ALA A 77 -1.14 -10.48 -3.64
N PRO A 78 -0.39 -10.77 -4.71
CA PRO A 78 -0.94 -11.40 -5.91
C PRO A 78 -1.65 -12.72 -5.59
N MET A 79 -2.76 -12.96 -6.28
CA MET A 79 -3.42 -14.27 -6.26
C MET A 79 -2.61 -15.27 -7.10
N SER A 80 -2.57 -16.52 -6.66
CA SER A 80 -1.94 -17.57 -7.44
C SER A 80 -2.72 -17.85 -8.74
N PRO A 81 -2.07 -18.40 -9.79
CA PRO A 81 -2.76 -18.80 -11.02
C PRO A 81 -3.93 -19.76 -10.76
N ALA A 82 -3.82 -20.65 -9.78
CA ALA A 82 -4.89 -21.58 -9.41
C ALA A 82 -6.10 -20.84 -8.83
N GLU A 83 -5.89 -19.85 -7.94
CA GLU A 83 -6.97 -19.03 -7.37
C GLU A 83 -7.65 -18.16 -8.42
N LEU A 84 -6.88 -17.59 -9.36
CA LEU A 84 -7.40 -16.78 -10.46
C LEU A 84 -8.31 -17.64 -11.36
N ASN A 85 -7.81 -18.80 -11.79
CA ASN A 85 -8.56 -19.73 -12.63
C ASN A 85 -9.85 -20.22 -11.94
N ALA A 86 -9.77 -20.59 -10.67
CA ALA A 86 -10.94 -21.05 -9.90
C ALA A 86 -12.00 -19.95 -9.74
N SER A 87 -11.59 -18.70 -9.75
CA SER A 87 -12.50 -17.53 -9.61
C SER A 87 -12.91 -16.92 -10.95
N GLY A 88 -12.35 -17.36 -12.08
CA GLY A 88 -12.56 -16.75 -13.39
C GLY A 88 -12.04 -15.31 -13.47
N LEU A 89 -10.95 -15.02 -12.78
CA LEU A 89 -10.36 -13.69 -12.69
C LEU A 89 -9.04 -13.63 -13.45
N ILE A 90 -8.70 -12.42 -13.88
CA ILE A 90 -7.37 -12.06 -14.35
C ILE A 90 -6.78 -11.01 -13.41
N GLN A 91 -5.45 -10.92 -13.34
CA GLN A 91 -4.78 -9.83 -12.63
C GLN A 91 -3.65 -9.25 -13.48
N PHE A 92 -3.36 -7.99 -13.24
CA PHE A 92 -2.27 -7.27 -13.90
C PHE A 92 -1.71 -6.18 -12.96
N PRO A 93 -0.42 -5.80 -13.11
CA PRO A 93 0.15 -4.70 -12.35
C PRO A 93 -0.46 -3.37 -12.80
N ALA A 94 -0.91 -2.57 -11.83
CA ALA A 94 -1.53 -1.27 -12.08
C ALA A 94 -0.68 -0.11 -11.58
N VAL A 95 -0.06 -0.25 -10.41
CA VAL A 95 0.79 0.77 -9.80
C VAL A 95 1.99 0.13 -9.12
N ILE A 96 3.08 0.89 -9.02
CA ILE A 96 4.27 0.54 -8.24
C ILE A 96 4.49 1.62 -7.19
N GLY A 97 4.88 1.20 -5.99
CA GLY A 97 5.25 2.06 -4.89
C GLY A 97 6.12 1.30 -3.90
N GLY A 98 6.48 1.94 -2.80
CA GLY A 98 7.33 1.35 -1.77
C GLY A 98 6.64 1.25 -0.43
N VAL A 99 6.84 0.13 0.27
CA VAL A 99 6.50 0.00 1.68
C VAL A 99 7.69 0.50 2.50
N VAL A 100 7.46 1.48 3.35
CA VAL A 100 8.51 2.11 4.16
C VAL A 100 8.19 1.99 5.65
N PRO A 101 9.18 1.66 6.49
CA PRO A 101 9.04 1.82 7.93
C PRO A 101 8.97 3.31 8.27
N VAL A 102 8.06 3.65 9.18
CA VAL A 102 7.83 5.01 9.67
C VAL A 102 7.90 5.05 11.19
N VAL A 103 8.44 6.13 11.74
CA VAL A 103 8.66 6.25 13.19
C VAL A 103 8.13 7.56 13.74
N ASN A 104 7.81 7.55 15.04
CA ASN A 104 7.50 8.75 15.80
C ASN A 104 8.51 8.89 16.95
N ILE A 105 9.67 9.41 16.63
CA ILE A 105 10.76 9.69 17.61
C ILE A 105 11.03 11.18 17.57
N ALA A 106 10.99 11.82 18.74
CA ALA A 106 11.24 13.26 18.85
C ALA A 106 12.61 13.64 18.25
N GLY A 107 12.63 14.65 17.39
CA GLY A 107 13.84 15.15 16.72
C GLY A 107 14.31 14.34 15.52
N VAL A 108 13.76 13.16 15.24
CA VAL A 108 14.11 12.35 14.06
C VAL A 108 13.32 12.84 12.83
N LYS A 109 14.05 13.17 11.78
CA LYS A 109 13.51 13.68 10.50
C LYS A 109 13.30 12.55 9.49
N PRO A 110 12.43 12.76 8.47
CA PRO A 110 12.28 11.82 7.36
C PRO A 110 13.62 11.46 6.72
N GLY A 111 13.88 10.16 6.55
CA GLY A 111 15.11 9.64 5.97
C GLY A 111 16.35 9.70 6.86
N GLN A 112 16.25 10.17 8.10
CA GLN A 112 17.40 10.28 8.99
C GLN A 112 17.75 8.96 9.66
N LEU A 113 16.75 8.21 10.14
CA LEU A 113 16.96 6.93 10.82
C LEU A 113 17.33 5.83 9.82
N ARG A 114 18.35 5.04 10.15
CA ARG A 114 18.85 3.91 9.38
C ARG A 114 18.58 2.62 10.11
N LEU A 115 18.04 1.62 9.42
CA LEU A 115 17.79 0.30 9.98
C LEU A 115 18.33 -0.77 9.01
N SER A 116 18.99 -1.79 9.53
CA SER A 116 19.22 -3.02 8.76
C SER A 116 17.98 -3.91 8.81
N GLY A 117 17.85 -4.83 7.85
CA GLY A 117 16.75 -5.78 7.84
C GLY A 117 16.71 -6.65 9.10
N ALA A 118 17.87 -7.07 9.60
CA ALA A 118 17.96 -7.86 10.82
C ALA A 118 17.47 -7.08 12.06
N VAL A 119 17.88 -5.82 12.19
CA VAL A 119 17.42 -4.93 13.29
C VAL A 119 15.92 -4.71 13.21
N LEU A 120 15.38 -4.44 12.02
CA LEU A 120 13.95 -4.26 11.83
C LEU A 120 13.15 -5.53 12.18
N ALA A 121 13.62 -6.69 11.76
CA ALA A 121 13.02 -7.97 12.13
C ALA A 121 13.05 -8.20 13.65
N ASP A 122 14.19 -7.93 14.31
CA ASP A 122 14.33 -8.08 15.76
C ASP A 122 13.44 -7.12 16.56
N ILE A 123 13.15 -5.92 16.05
CA ILE A 123 12.16 -5.00 16.64
C ILE A 123 10.77 -5.64 16.58
N TYR A 124 10.32 -6.13 15.43
CA TYR A 124 9.00 -6.74 15.30
C TYR A 124 8.89 -8.12 15.98
N MET A 125 10.03 -8.80 16.19
CA MET A 125 10.13 -9.99 17.03
C MET A 125 10.08 -9.68 18.55
N GLY A 126 10.20 -8.41 18.95
CA GLY A 126 10.29 -7.99 20.36
C GLY A 126 11.65 -8.24 21.02
N LYS A 127 12.67 -8.64 20.25
CA LYS A 127 14.05 -8.82 20.74
C LYS A 127 14.78 -7.50 20.95
N ILE A 128 14.43 -6.49 20.17
CA ILE A 128 14.80 -5.10 20.37
C ILE A 128 13.54 -4.35 20.78
N ASN A 129 13.50 -3.85 21.99
CA ASN A 129 12.33 -3.21 22.58
C ASN A 129 12.60 -1.78 23.10
N ASN A 130 13.80 -1.23 22.85
CA ASN A 130 14.18 0.11 23.26
C ASN A 130 14.96 0.81 22.13
N TRP A 131 14.71 2.09 21.91
CA TRP A 131 15.39 2.87 20.88
C TRP A 131 16.88 3.08 21.17
N SER A 132 17.31 3.02 22.46
CA SER A 132 18.72 3.09 22.87
C SER A 132 19.46 1.75 22.74
N ASP A 133 18.88 0.71 22.13
CA ASP A 133 19.60 -0.55 21.87
C ASP A 133 20.87 -0.29 21.05
N ALA A 134 21.98 -0.87 21.50
CA ALA A 134 23.30 -0.65 20.87
C ALA A 134 23.34 -0.99 19.38
N ARG A 135 22.51 -1.95 18.92
CA ARG A 135 22.42 -2.32 17.50
C ARG A 135 21.77 -1.23 16.65
N ILE A 136 20.80 -0.48 17.22
CA ILE A 136 20.21 0.68 16.52
C ILE A 136 21.19 1.85 16.56
N GLN A 137 21.81 2.13 17.71
CA GLN A 137 22.77 3.21 17.86
C GLN A 137 23.98 3.07 16.91
N ALA A 138 24.51 1.85 16.75
CA ALA A 138 25.62 1.57 15.86
C ALA A 138 25.33 1.90 14.37
N LEU A 139 24.06 1.81 13.94
CA LEU A 139 23.64 2.18 12.59
C LEU A 139 23.37 3.69 12.43
N ASN A 140 23.30 4.42 13.54
CA ASN A 140 22.83 5.81 13.58
C ASN A 140 23.79 6.74 14.35
N PRO A 141 25.09 6.80 14.00
CA PRO A 141 26.01 7.71 14.66
C PRO A 141 25.52 9.15 14.52
N GLY A 142 25.49 9.88 15.63
CA GLY A 142 25.06 11.29 15.67
C GLY A 142 23.54 11.52 15.70
N VAL A 143 22.72 10.47 15.69
CA VAL A 143 21.27 10.59 15.90
C VAL A 143 20.96 10.39 17.39
N ALA A 144 20.34 11.39 18.02
CA ALA A 144 19.91 11.28 19.42
C ALA A 144 18.68 10.35 19.50
N LEU A 145 18.90 9.13 19.97
CA LEU A 145 17.84 8.14 20.18
C LEU A 145 17.48 8.09 21.67
N PRO A 146 16.18 8.14 22.00
CA PRO A 146 15.75 8.16 23.41
C PRO A 146 15.91 6.77 24.07
N SER A 147 16.16 6.75 25.38
CA SER A 147 16.00 5.53 26.17
C SER A 147 14.51 5.32 26.45
N ALA A 148 13.80 4.82 25.44
CA ALA A 148 12.36 4.65 25.47
C ALA A 148 11.94 3.30 24.82
N LYS A 149 10.89 2.69 25.36
CA LYS A 149 10.33 1.47 24.79
C LYS A 149 9.77 1.70 23.39
N ILE A 150 9.99 0.73 22.52
CA ILE A 150 9.44 0.73 21.15
C ILE A 150 8.04 0.16 21.17
N THR A 151 7.06 0.91 20.62
CA THR A 151 5.73 0.39 20.30
C THR A 151 5.65 0.08 18.81
N THR A 152 5.35 -1.15 18.44
CA THR A 152 5.15 -1.50 17.04
C THR A 152 3.70 -1.18 16.61
N VAL A 153 3.53 -0.67 15.40
CA VAL A 153 2.21 -0.43 14.81
C VAL A 153 2.09 -1.33 13.59
N ASN A 154 1.07 -2.17 13.59
CA ASN A 154 0.82 -3.16 12.54
C ASN A 154 -0.61 -3.06 12.01
N ARG A 155 -0.89 -3.74 10.91
CA ARG A 155 -2.22 -3.79 10.31
C ARG A 155 -3.14 -4.71 11.11
N SER A 156 -4.37 -4.25 11.32
CA SER A 156 -5.45 -5.03 11.96
C SER A 156 -6.39 -5.69 10.96
N ASP A 157 -6.25 -5.41 9.65
CA ASP A 157 -7.00 -5.97 8.54
C ASP A 157 -6.11 -6.88 7.66
N GLY A 158 -6.72 -7.66 6.78
CA GLY A 158 -5.99 -8.49 5.81
C GLY A 158 -5.35 -7.62 4.72
N SER A 159 -4.05 -7.40 4.82
CA SER A 159 -3.29 -6.35 4.15
C SER A 159 -2.22 -6.88 3.21
N GLY A 160 -2.25 -6.42 1.95
CA GLY A 160 -1.15 -6.66 1.02
C GLY A 160 0.13 -5.94 1.45
N THR A 161 0.02 -4.75 2.04
CA THR A 161 1.18 -4.03 2.62
C THR A 161 1.85 -4.85 3.72
N THR A 162 1.06 -5.55 4.57
CA THR A 162 1.59 -6.53 5.54
C THR A 162 2.28 -7.70 4.83
N HIS A 163 1.68 -8.24 3.76
CA HIS A 163 2.31 -9.32 2.98
C HIS A 163 3.68 -8.90 2.45
N VAL A 164 3.79 -7.75 1.81
CA VAL A 164 5.07 -7.21 1.30
C VAL A 164 6.08 -7.02 2.44
N PHE A 165 5.67 -6.41 3.55
CA PHE A 165 6.52 -6.18 4.70
C PHE A 165 7.01 -7.49 5.34
N THR A 166 6.12 -8.45 5.57
CA THR A 166 6.48 -9.75 6.17
C THR A 166 7.27 -10.64 5.24
N THR A 167 7.08 -10.52 3.92
CA THR A 167 7.94 -11.14 2.91
C THR A 167 9.36 -10.60 3.02
N TYR A 168 9.54 -9.27 3.12
CA TYR A 168 10.85 -8.68 3.35
C TYR A 168 11.49 -9.18 4.66
N LEU A 169 10.75 -9.18 5.77
CA LEU A 169 11.27 -9.68 7.06
C LEU A 169 11.69 -11.16 6.98
N SER A 170 10.95 -11.97 6.22
CA SER A 170 11.28 -13.38 5.97
C SER A 170 12.56 -13.55 5.13
N GLN A 171 12.84 -12.61 4.25
CA GLN A 171 14.07 -12.64 3.42
C GLN A 171 15.32 -12.23 4.21
N VAL A 172 15.19 -11.34 5.21
CA VAL A 172 16.31 -10.77 5.97
C VAL A 172 16.51 -11.40 7.34
N SER A 173 15.59 -12.27 7.79
CA SER A 173 15.66 -12.95 9.09
C SER A 173 15.14 -14.38 8.99
N SER A 174 16.03 -15.34 9.19
CA SER A 174 15.67 -16.77 9.24
C SER A 174 14.75 -17.10 10.43
N ASP A 175 14.94 -16.38 11.53
CA ASP A 175 14.12 -16.53 12.74
C ASP A 175 12.69 -16.02 12.50
N TRP A 176 12.54 -14.85 11.84
CA TRP A 176 11.22 -14.38 11.39
C TRP A 176 10.56 -15.38 10.44
N LYS A 177 11.31 -15.82 9.42
CA LYS A 177 10.83 -16.77 8.40
C LYS A 177 10.29 -18.05 9.03
N SER A 178 10.99 -18.60 10.01
CA SER A 178 10.61 -19.88 10.67
C SER A 178 9.47 -19.74 11.67
N LYS A 179 9.38 -18.61 12.39
CA LYS A 179 8.42 -18.44 13.48
C LYS A 179 7.14 -17.70 13.09
N VAL A 180 7.21 -16.84 12.08
CA VAL A 180 6.09 -15.96 11.67
C VAL A 180 5.72 -16.16 10.21
N GLY A 181 6.72 -16.14 9.31
CA GLY A 181 6.51 -16.25 7.88
C GLY A 181 6.01 -14.95 7.23
N ALA A 182 5.35 -15.10 6.08
CA ALA A 182 4.84 -13.98 5.27
C ALA A 182 3.38 -14.23 4.85
N ASP A 183 2.49 -13.30 5.17
CA ASP A 183 1.09 -13.35 4.75
C ASP A 183 0.43 -11.96 4.87
N LYS A 184 -0.81 -11.83 4.38
CA LYS A 184 -1.70 -10.67 4.56
C LYS A 184 -2.11 -10.46 6.02
N THR A 185 -2.03 -11.50 6.82
CA THR A 185 -2.31 -11.49 8.27
C THR A 185 -1.37 -12.46 8.95
N VAL A 186 -0.62 -12.00 9.95
CA VAL A 186 0.32 -12.83 10.72
C VAL A 186 0.06 -12.69 12.22
N LYS A 187 0.50 -13.68 12.98
CA LYS A 187 0.53 -13.60 14.45
C LYS A 187 1.76 -12.78 14.86
N TRP A 188 1.54 -11.53 15.25
CA TRP A 188 2.63 -10.64 15.65
C TRP A 188 3.28 -11.10 16.95
N PRO A 189 4.62 -11.35 16.97
CA PRO A 189 5.29 -11.84 18.18
C PRO A 189 5.25 -10.86 19.35
N ASN A 190 5.35 -9.55 19.05
CA ASN A 190 5.36 -8.47 20.03
C ASN A 190 3.96 -7.88 20.29
N ALA A 191 2.93 -8.73 20.35
CA ALA A 191 1.55 -8.28 20.47
C ALA A 191 1.27 -7.41 21.71
N ALA A 192 1.96 -7.67 22.83
CA ALA A 192 1.80 -6.91 24.08
C ALA A 192 2.31 -5.44 23.98
N ALA A 193 3.22 -5.15 23.04
CA ALA A 193 3.73 -3.80 22.77
C ALA A 193 3.37 -3.34 21.34
N SER A 194 2.19 -3.75 20.87
CA SER A 194 1.74 -3.50 19.50
C SER A 194 0.37 -2.82 19.47
N VAL A 195 0.18 -1.94 18.50
CA VAL A 195 -1.08 -1.25 18.22
C VAL A 195 -1.54 -1.58 16.81
N GLY A 196 -2.80 -2.01 16.65
CA GLY A 196 -3.40 -2.32 15.36
C GLY A 196 -3.99 -1.07 14.68
N GLY A 197 -3.70 -0.88 13.39
CA GLY A 197 -4.28 0.16 12.54
C GLY A 197 -4.99 -0.43 11.34
N LYS A 198 -6.23 0.00 11.06
CA LYS A 198 -6.94 -0.40 9.84
C LYS A 198 -6.48 0.42 8.65
N GLY A 199 -6.04 -0.23 7.58
CA GLY A 199 -5.50 0.42 6.39
C GLY A 199 -4.16 1.11 6.64
N ASN A 200 -3.58 1.68 5.59
CA ASN A 200 -2.41 2.56 5.70
C ASN A 200 -2.73 3.82 6.52
N GLU A 201 -3.96 4.33 6.42
CA GLU A 201 -4.46 5.48 7.19
C GLU A 201 -4.40 5.22 8.70
N GLY A 202 -4.93 4.06 9.13
CA GLY A 202 -4.95 3.70 10.55
C GLY A 202 -3.55 3.49 11.12
N VAL A 203 -2.62 2.90 10.36
CA VAL A 203 -1.21 2.79 10.77
C VAL A 203 -0.58 4.19 10.84
N SER A 204 -0.74 5.04 9.81
CA SER A 204 -0.22 6.41 9.80
C SER A 204 -0.70 7.21 11.01
N SER A 205 -2.01 7.18 11.27
CA SER A 205 -2.63 7.88 12.39
C SER A 205 -2.11 7.38 13.75
N ASN A 206 -1.92 6.07 13.91
CA ASN A 206 -1.38 5.52 15.15
C ASN A 206 0.08 5.90 15.36
N VAL A 207 0.92 5.85 14.30
CA VAL A 207 2.32 6.29 14.42
C VAL A 207 2.39 7.77 14.80
N GLN A 208 1.55 8.65 14.22
CA GLN A 208 1.52 10.07 14.60
C GLN A 208 1.20 10.29 16.08
N ARG A 209 0.29 9.50 16.64
CA ARG A 209 -0.22 9.69 18.01
C ARG A 209 0.61 8.97 19.08
N VAL A 210 1.23 7.84 18.73
CA VAL A 210 1.96 7.01 19.70
C VAL A 210 3.44 7.39 19.65
N ALA A 211 3.91 8.10 20.65
CA ALA A 211 5.33 8.44 20.77
C ALA A 211 6.20 7.17 20.85
N ASN A 212 7.40 7.24 20.30
CA ASN A 212 8.37 6.15 20.24
C ASN A 212 7.87 4.89 19.52
N SER A 213 6.93 5.07 18.58
CA SER A 213 6.41 3.98 17.76
C SER A 213 7.15 3.80 16.45
N ILE A 214 7.01 2.59 15.89
CA ILE A 214 7.41 2.23 14.53
C ILE A 214 6.26 1.49 13.85
N GLY A 215 5.91 1.90 12.64
CA GLY A 215 4.95 1.24 11.76
C GLY A 215 5.51 1.03 10.36
N TYR A 216 4.69 0.56 9.45
CA TYR A 216 5.02 0.43 8.02
C TYR A 216 3.80 0.84 7.20
N VAL A 217 4.04 1.64 6.17
CA VAL A 217 2.99 2.16 5.27
C VAL A 217 3.52 2.25 3.84
N GLU A 218 2.62 2.39 2.88
CA GLU A 218 3.01 2.82 1.54
C GLU A 218 3.54 4.28 1.60
N TYR A 219 4.54 4.58 0.77
CA TYR A 219 5.33 5.83 0.83
C TYR A 219 4.51 7.11 0.68
N ALA A 220 3.45 7.12 -0.14
CA ALA A 220 2.59 8.29 -0.28
C ALA A 220 1.93 8.67 1.05
N TYR A 221 1.54 7.69 1.87
CA TYR A 221 1.00 7.95 3.22
C TYR A 221 2.05 8.56 4.15
N ALA A 222 3.30 8.09 4.08
CA ALA A 222 4.38 8.70 4.85
C ALA A 222 4.59 10.16 4.46
N LYS A 223 4.55 10.48 3.16
CA LYS A 223 4.68 11.85 2.65
C LYS A 223 3.51 12.72 3.02
N GLN A 224 2.28 12.27 2.76
CA GLN A 224 1.06 13.04 3.01
C GLN A 224 0.86 13.36 4.50
N ASN A 225 1.22 12.40 5.37
CA ASN A 225 1.11 12.55 6.81
C ASN A 225 2.38 13.08 7.47
N ARG A 226 3.40 13.45 6.69
CA ARG A 226 4.69 13.99 7.19
C ARG A 226 5.36 13.10 8.23
N LEU A 227 5.25 11.78 8.07
CA LEU A 227 5.89 10.81 8.96
C LEU A 227 7.38 10.73 8.70
N ALA A 228 8.17 10.49 9.74
CA ALA A 228 9.60 10.20 9.61
C ALA A 228 9.77 8.76 9.10
N TYR A 229 9.98 8.59 7.80
CA TYR A 229 10.34 7.31 7.19
C TYR A 229 11.82 7.02 7.35
N THR A 230 12.20 5.73 7.28
CA THR A 230 13.58 5.28 7.52
C THR A 230 14.29 4.91 6.22
N GLN A 231 15.63 4.90 6.25
CA GLN A 231 16.43 4.22 5.26
C GLN A 231 16.60 2.75 5.65
N LEU A 232 16.51 1.84 4.68
CA LEU A 232 16.81 0.43 4.88
C LEU A 232 18.12 0.04 4.20
N GLN A 233 18.88 -0.82 4.86
CA GLN A 233 20.10 -1.38 4.30
C GLN A 233 19.75 -2.43 3.24
N ASN A 234 20.29 -2.30 2.03
CA ASN A 234 20.13 -3.25 0.96
C ASN A 234 21.14 -4.41 1.07
N ARG A 235 21.04 -5.41 0.16
CA ARG A 235 21.95 -6.57 0.13
C ARG A 235 23.41 -6.20 -0.10
N ALA A 236 23.70 -5.04 -0.71
CA ALA A 236 25.06 -4.53 -0.89
C ALA A 236 25.58 -3.75 0.33
N GLY A 237 24.85 -3.77 1.45
CA GLY A 237 25.22 -3.07 2.68
C GLY A 237 25.01 -1.54 2.65
N LYS A 238 24.41 -1.00 1.59
CA LYS A 238 24.17 0.44 1.46
C LYS A 238 22.77 0.80 1.99
N PHE A 239 22.69 1.93 2.71
CA PHE A 239 21.40 2.48 3.14
C PHE A 239 20.74 3.22 1.99
N VAL A 240 19.51 2.82 1.68
CA VAL A 240 18.75 3.35 0.56
C VAL A 240 17.68 4.30 1.07
N MET A 241 17.69 5.52 0.53
CA MET A 241 16.62 6.50 0.74
C MET A 241 15.40 6.05 -0.07
N PRO A 242 14.21 5.92 0.55
CA PRO A 242 12.99 5.67 -0.20
C PRO A 242 12.57 6.93 -0.95
N ASP A 243 12.56 6.86 -2.26
CA ASP A 243 12.11 7.91 -3.17
C ASP A 243 11.63 7.32 -4.50
N ASP A 244 11.06 8.16 -5.36
CA ASP A 244 10.50 7.74 -6.65
C ASP A 244 11.56 7.10 -7.56
N THR A 245 12.81 7.56 -7.49
CA THR A 245 13.92 7.02 -8.29
C THR A 245 14.29 5.61 -7.85
N THR A 246 14.39 5.38 -6.53
CA THR A 246 14.74 4.07 -5.98
C THR A 246 13.61 3.05 -6.18
N PHE A 247 12.35 3.47 -6.13
CA PHE A 247 11.21 2.60 -6.45
C PHE A 247 11.14 2.28 -7.94
N ALA A 248 11.36 3.28 -8.81
CA ALA A 248 11.44 3.06 -10.25
C ALA A 248 12.56 2.09 -10.63
N ALA A 249 13.72 2.17 -9.98
CA ALA A 249 14.82 1.23 -10.20
C ALA A 249 14.43 -0.22 -9.82
N ALA A 250 13.65 -0.40 -8.75
CA ALA A 250 13.15 -1.71 -8.34
C ALA A 250 12.10 -2.30 -9.29
N SER A 251 11.44 -1.48 -10.11
CA SER A 251 10.45 -1.93 -11.10
C SER A 251 11.06 -2.53 -12.37
N ASN A 252 12.37 -2.38 -12.58
CA ASN A 252 13.08 -2.90 -13.75
C ASN A 252 13.29 -4.41 -13.67
N ILE A 253 12.22 -5.16 -13.76
CA ILE A 253 12.18 -6.63 -13.73
C ILE A 253 11.56 -7.17 -15.01
N ASN A 254 11.88 -8.42 -15.36
CA ASN A 254 11.22 -9.09 -16.47
C ASN A 254 9.90 -9.73 -16.00
N TRP A 255 8.82 -8.96 -16.08
CA TRP A 255 7.47 -9.36 -15.67
C TRP A 255 6.97 -10.66 -16.32
N ALA A 256 7.41 -10.96 -17.56
CA ALA A 256 7.02 -12.18 -18.27
C ALA A 256 7.49 -13.47 -17.58
N LYS A 257 8.46 -13.38 -16.67
CA LYS A 257 8.96 -14.52 -15.90
C LYS A 257 8.07 -14.89 -14.70
N TYR A 258 7.09 -14.06 -14.39
CA TYR A 258 6.26 -14.23 -13.19
C TYR A 258 4.79 -14.48 -13.59
N PRO A 259 4.33 -15.77 -13.59
CA PRO A 259 2.96 -16.11 -13.89
C PRO A 259 1.98 -15.35 -13.00
N GLY A 260 0.96 -14.74 -13.61
CA GLY A 260 0.00 -13.88 -12.89
C GLY A 260 0.63 -12.60 -12.32
N PHE A 261 1.85 -12.21 -12.80
CA PHE A 261 2.60 -11.05 -12.32
C PHE A 261 2.93 -11.08 -10.81
N ALA A 262 3.01 -12.27 -10.22
CA ALA A 262 3.39 -12.47 -8.83
C ALA A 262 4.92 -12.39 -8.68
N VAL A 263 5.45 -11.24 -8.27
CA VAL A 263 6.88 -10.94 -8.11
C VAL A 263 7.29 -11.12 -6.66
#